data_d78f18bf7308901694ba218e527b1b6e
#
_entry.id   d78f18bf7308901694ba218e527b1b6e
#
_cell.length_a   1.000
_cell.length_b   1.000
_cell.length_c   1.000
_cell.angle_alpha   90.00
_cell.angle_beta   90.00
_cell.angle_gamma   90.00
#
_symmetry.space_group_name_H-M   'P 1'
#
loop_
_entity.id
_entity.type
_entity.pdbx_description
1 polymer ?
#
loop_
_entity_poly.entity_id
_entity_poly.type
_entity_poly.pdbx_seq_one_letter_code
_entity_poly.pdbx_strand_id
1 'polypeptide(L)'
;MRTLSPFAAQPGSVALENERANELGYRRYSTPADVACAVRRDELVALKGAVSSRLPRERRFARPEAVSFANQLQNDFHAATGGTLVIDSAVRDALTQRGIRRTNRVAAAPFGENASSHERGCTLDFSKKMSRGQHRWLVVRLLYYRAIGRILVIEERACFHVAVLPKENVDR
;
A
#
# COMPACT_ATOMS: atom_id res chain seq x y z
N MET A 1 -25.95 -0.79 15.41
CA MET A 1 -24.72 0.02 15.57
C MET A 1 -23.73 -0.38 14.46
N ARG A 2 -23.26 0.56 13.64
CA ARG A 2 -22.10 0.32 12.74
C ARG A 2 -20.87 0.31 13.63
N THR A 3 -20.26 -0.84 13.83
CA THR A 3 -18.93 -0.93 14.45
C THR A 3 -17.95 -0.15 13.57
N LEU A 4 -17.26 0.82 14.16
CA LEU A 4 -16.18 1.53 13.46
C LEU A 4 -15.11 0.52 13.06
N SER A 5 -14.56 0.70 11.86
CA SER A 5 -13.44 -0.11 11.41
C SER A 5 -12.25 0.04 12.37
N PRO A 6 -11.53 -1.05 12.69
CA PRO A 6 -10.30 -0.97 13.45
C PRO A 6 -9.18 -0.21 12.72
N PHE A 7 -9.38 0.09 11.44
CA PHE A 7 -8.45 0.80 10.56
C PHE A 7 -9.03 2.13 10.05
N ALA A 8 -10.03 2.68 10.72
CA ALA A 8 -10.55 4.00 10.36
C ALA A 8 -9.40 5.02 10.32
N ALA A 9 -9.34 5.80 9.24
CA ALA A 9 -8.36 6.87 9.11
C ALA A 9 -8.48 7.85 10.29
N GLN A 10 -7.36 8.18 10.90
CA GLN A 10 -7.25 9.19 11.93
C GLN A 10 -6.55 10.43 11.35
N PRO A 11 -6.78 11.62 11.90
CA PRO A 11 -5.95 12.78 11.55
C PRO A 11 -4.46 12.43 11.71
N GLY A 12 -3.66 12.67 10.68
CA GLY A 12 -2.23 12.36 10.68
C GLY A 12 -1.83 10.93 10.26
N SER A 13 -2.78 10.02 9.96
CA SER A 13 -2.42 8.66 9.54
C SER A 13 -1.44 8.63 8.35
N VAL A 14 -1.69 9.44 7.33
CA VAL A 14 -0.80 9.53 6.15
C VAL A 14 0.53 10.22 6.48
N ALA A 15 0.52 11.22 7.38
CA ALA A 15 1.73 11.85 7.87
C ALA A 15 2.65 10.85 8.58
N LEU A 16 2.07 9.97 9.42
CA LEU A 16 2.82 8.90 10.10
C LEU A 16 3.44 7.91 9.09
N GLU A 17 2.73 7.54 8.02
CA GLU A 17 3.29 6.70 6.96
C GLU A 17 4.50 7.38 6.29
N ASN A 18 4.40 8.69 6.03
CA ASN A 18 5.49 9.47 5.44
C ASN A 18 6.68 9.62 6.39
N GLU A 19 6.43 9.84 7.69
CA GLU A 19 7.47 9.90 8.72
C GLU A 19 8.25 8.58 8.75
N ARG A 20 7.56 7.45 8.87
CA ARG A 20 8.19 6.13 8.87
C ARG A 20 8.95 5.82 7.59
N ALA A 21 8.40 6.20 6.43
CA ALA A 21 9.11 6.04 5.17
C ALA A 21 10.36 6.94 5.07
N ASN A 22 10.36 8.14 5.70
CA ASN A 22 11.54 8.99 5.81
C ASN A 22 12.62 8.36 6.69
N GLU A 23 12.26 7.82 7.86
CA GLU A 23 13.17 7.09 8.77
C GLU A 23 13.88 5.94 8.05
N LEU A 24 13.18 5.28 7.12
CA LEU A 24 13.72 4.21 6.28
C LEU A 24 14.53 4.71 5.06
N GLY A 25 14.69 6.03 4.89
CA GLY A 25 15.38 6.62 3.75
C GLY A 25 14.62 6.46 2.42
N TYR A 26 13.31 6.19 2.44
CA TYR A 26 12.51 6.04 1.24
C TYR A 26 12.20 7.39 0.62
N ARG A 27 12.90 7.72 -0.47
CA ARG A 27 12.64 8.94 -1.23
C ARG A 27 11.28 8.91 -1.91
N ARG A 28 10.73 10.09 -2.17
CA ARG A 28 9.52 10.26 -2.97
C ARG A 28 9.87 10.31 -4.45
N TYR A 29 9.01 9.74 -5.27
CA TYR A 29 9.10 9.81 -6.72
C TYR A 29 8.24 10.98 -7.20
N SER A 30 8.87 11.99 -7.80
CA SER A 30 8.20 13.22 -8.25
C SER A 30 7.59 13.06 -9.63
N THR A 31 8.24 12.28 -10.49
CA THR A 31 7.90 12.11 -11.91
C THR A 31 7.87 10.64 -12.32
N PRO A 32 7.21 10.29 -13.44
CA PRO A 32 7.30 8.95 -14.02
C PRO A 32 8.75 8.51 -14.32
N ALA A 33 9.63 9.45 -14.67
CA ALA A 33 11.05 9.19 -14.92
C ALA A 33 11.78 8.73 -13.64
N ASP A 34 11.41 9.29 -12.47
CA ASP A 34 11.95 8.84 -11.18
C ASP A 34 11.56 7.40 -10.88
N VAL A 35 10.30 7.03 -11.12
CA VAL A 35 9.82 5.65 -10.97
C VAL A 35 10.57 4.71 -11.92
N ALA A 36 10.71 5.09 -13.20
CA ALA A 36 11.45 4.28 -14.18
C ALA A 36 12.94 4.14 -13.80
N CYS A 37 13.55 5.18 -13.24
CA CYS A 37 14.93 5.12 -12.72
C CYS A 37 15.03 4.17 -11.53
N ALA A 38 14.08 4.21 -10.58
CA ALA A 38 14.04 3.33 -9.42
C ALA A 38 13.89 1.85 -9.84
N VAL A 39 13.08 1.58 -10.86
CA VAL A 39 12.95 0.22 -11.42
C VAL A 39 14.28 -0.27 -12.02
N ARG A 40 15.00 0.57 -12.78
CA ARG A 40 16.31 0.19 -13.34
C ARG A 40 17.40 -0.04 -12.29
N ARG A 41 17.21 0.49 -11.07
CA ARG A 41 18.14 0.33 -9.93
C ARG A 41 17.69 -0.75 -8.94
N ASP A 42 16.65 -1.51 -9.28
CA ASP A 42 16.04 -2.52 -8.40
C ASP A 42 15.52 -1.96 -7.04
N GLU A 43 15.39 -0.62 -6.92
CA GLU A 43 14.71 0.01 -5.78
C GLU A 43 13.21 -0.31 -5.78
N LEU A 44 12.63 -0.50 -6.96
CA LEU A 44 11.28 -0.96 -7.21
C LEU A 44 11.31 -2.22 -8.07
N VAL A 45 10.56 -3.23 -7.67
CA VAL A 45 10.45 -4.50 -8.39
C VAL A 45 8.99 -4.76 -8.77
N ALA A 46 8.79 -5.56 -9.82
CA ALA A 46 7.46 -5.85 -10.34
C ALA A 46 6.62 -6.65 -9.34
N LEU A 47 5.34 -6.30 -9.21
CA LEU A 47 4.35 -7.11 -8.51
C LEU A 47 4.17 -8.45 -9.25
N LYS A 48 4.21 -9.57 -8.51
CA LYS A 48 4.13 -10.93 -9.07
C LYS A 48 2.76 -11.58 -8.90
N GLY A 49 1.98 -11.11 -7.94
CA GLY A 49 0.68 -11.69 -7.58
C GLY A 49 -0.49 -11.12 -8.39
N ALA A 50 -1.69 -11.29 -7.87
CA ALA A 50 -2.91 -10.79 -8.49
C ALA A 50 -2.99 -9.26 -8.41
N VAL A 51 -2.96 -8.63 -9.58
CA VAL A 51 -3.02 -7.18 -9.76
C VAL A 51 -4.21 -6.81 -10.62
N SER A 52 -4.91 -5.75 -10.28
CA SER A 52 -6.04 -5.25 -11.03
C SER A 52 -5.65 -4.95 -12.49
N SER A 53 -6.48 -5.40 -13.44
CA SER A 53 -6.30 -5.08 -14.87
C SER A 53 -6.35 -3.57 -15.14
N ARG A 54 -7.00 -2.80 -14.25
CA ARG A 54 -7.11 -1.34 -14.34
C ARG A 54 -5.86 -0.61 -13.88
N LEU A 55 -4.95 -1.27 -13.13
CA LEU A 55 -3.69 -0.66 -12.74
C LEU A 55 -2.75 -0.63 -13.95
N PRO A 56 -2.30 0.54 -14.42
CA PRO A 56 -1.38 0.66 -15.55
C PRO A 56 -0.07 -0.11 -15.31
N ARG A 57 0.52 -0.67 -16.37
CA ARG A 57 1.71 -1.54 -16.26
C ARG A 57 2.90 -0.84 -15.62
N GLU A 58 3.11 0.42 -15.95
CA GLU A 58 4.18 1.28 -15.42
C GLU A 58 4.04 1.59 -13.92
N ARG A 59 2.90 1.24 -13.32
CA ARG A 59 2.61 1.43 -11.89
C ARG A 59 2.51 0.12 -11.12
N ARG A 60 2.78 -1.03 -11.76
CA ARG A 60 2.75 -2.36 -11.13
C ARG A 60 4.08 -2.71 -10.48
N PHE A 61 4.66 -1.76 -9.76
CA PHE A 61 5.92 -1.91 -9.05
C PHE A 61 5.76 -1.47 -7.60
N ALA A 62 6.57 -2.04 -6.73
CA ALA A 62 6.69 -1.63 -5.34
C ALA A 62 8.10 -1.95 -4.83
N ARG A 63 8.45 -1.49 -3.64
CA ARG A 63 9.69 -1.88 -3.00
C ARG A 63 9.74 -3.39 -2.76
N PRO A 64 10.93 -4.02 -2.77
CA PRO A 64 11.09 -5.47 -2.63
C PRO A 64 10.35 -6.05 -1.41
N GLU A 65 10.43 -5.37 -0.25
CA GLU A 65 9.76 -5.78 0.98
C GLU A 65 8.23 -5.70 0.87
N ALA A 66 7.70 -4.71 0.16
CA ALA A 66 6.26 -4.58 -0.09
C ALA A 66 5.77 -5.67 -1.05
N VAL A 67 6.55 -6.01 -2.07
CA VAL A 67 6.26 -7.13 -2.98
C VAL A 67 6.29 -8.46 -2.23
N SER A 68 7.30 -8.69 -1.39
CA SER A 68 7.41 -9.89 -0.56
C SER A 68 6.21 -10.03 0.39
N PHE A 69 5.83 -8.95 1.06
CA PHE A 69 4.64 -8.91 1.93
C PHE A 69 3.37 -9.23 1.14
N ALA A 70 3.18 -8.58 -0.02
CA ALA A 70 2.00 -8.79 -0.85
C ALA A 70 1.87 -10.25 -1.31
N ASN A 71 2.95 -10.84 -1.80
CA ASN A 71 2.97 -12.25 -2.23
C ASN A 71 2.62 -13.18 -1.07
N GLN A 72 3.21 -12.98 0.11
CA GLN A 72 2.89 -13.76 1.30
C GLN A 72 1.41 -13.62 1.67
N LEU A 73 0.88 -12.40 1.74
CA LEU A 73 -0.51 -12.14 2.12
C LEU A 73 -1.50 -12.73 1.10
N GLN A 74 -1.21 -12.64 -0.20
CA GLN A 74 -2.03 -13.21 -1.28
C GLN A 74 -2.04 -14.75 -1.22
N ASN A 75 -0.89 -15.38 -0.97
CA ASN A 75 -0.79 -16.84 -0.82
C ASN A 75 -1.55 -17.33 0.42
N ASP A 76 -1.35 -16.67 1.56
CA ASP A 76 -2.06 -16.98 2.81
C ASP A 76 -3.58 -16.82 2.65
N PHE A 77 -4.00 -15.75 1.95
CA PHE A 77 -5.41 -15.47 1.68
C PHE A 77 -6.02 -16.56 0.79
N HIS A 78 -5.32 -16.95 -0.27
CA HIS A 78 -5.77 -18.01 -1.16
C HIS A 78 -5.87 -19.36 -0.43
N ALA A 79 -4.84 -19.73 0.32
CA ALA A 79 -4.81 -20.98 1.07
C ALA A 79 -5.94 -21.07 2.11
N ALA A 80 -6.26 -19.97 2.78
CA ALA A 80 -7.27 -19.93 3.84
C ALA A 80 -8.70 -19.78 3.32
N THR A 81 -8.90 -19.15 2.15
CA THR A 81 -10.25 -18.73 1.70
C THR A 81 -10.63 -19.25 0.31
N GLY A 82 -9.71 -19.83 -0.44
CA GLY A 82 -9.87 -20.19 -1.85
C GLY A 82 -10.03 -18.96 -2.78
N GLY A 83 -9.98 -17.75 -2.25
CA GLY A 83 -10.19 -16.51 -3.00
C GLY A 83 -8.91 -15.92 -3.58
N THR A 84 -9.07 -14.83 -4.32
CA THR A 84 -7.96 -14.04 -4.86
C THR A 84 -7.97 -12.65 -4.25
N LEU A 85 -6.88 -12.28 -3.58
CA LEU A 85 -6.68 -10.93 -3.04
C LEU A 85 -6.00 -10.06 -4.10
N VAL A 86 -6.70 -9.05 -4.60
CA VAL A 86 -6.25 -8.21 -5.72
C VAL A 86 -5.62 -6.92 -5.22
N ILE A 87 -4.48 -6.53 -5.80
CA ILE A 87 -3.86 -5.22 -5.60
C ILE A 87 -4.46 -4.24 -6.62
N ASP A 88 -5.14 -3.20 -6.14
CA ASP A 88 -5.77 -2.18 -6.96
C ASP A 88 -4.84 -0.98 -7.24
N SER A 89 -3.85 -0.73 -6.38
CA SER A 89 -2.88 0.35 -6.53
C SER A 89 -1.53 0.01 -5.89
N ALA A 90 -0.46 0.57 -6.47
CA ALA A 90 0.90 0.46 -5.98
C ALA A 90 1.65 1.79 -6.19
N VAL A 91 2.91 1.78 -6.67
CA VAL A 91 3.68 3.02 -6.83
C VAL A 91 2.97 4.06 -7.70
N ARG A 92 3.10 5.31 -7.30
CA ARG A 92 2.71 6.51 -8.06
C ARG A 92 3.81 7.56 -7.91
N ASP A 93 3.93 8.41 -8.89
CA ASP A 93 4.68 9.66 -8.77
C ASP A 93 3.75 10.83 -8.42
N ALA A 94 4.33 11.95 -7.97
CA ALA A 94 3.55 13.13 -7.55
C ALA A 94 2.74 13.77 -8.69
N LEU A 95 3.24 13.72 -9.93
CA LEU A 95 2.49 14.23 -11.09
C LEU A 95 1.25 13.38 -11.36
N THR A 96 1.40 12.06 -11.32
CA THR A 96 0.27 11.11 -11.43
C THR A 96 -0.73 11.35 -10.30
N GLN A 97 -0.26 11.50 -9.05
CA GLN A 97 -1.13 11.79 -7.90
C GLN A 97 -1.88 13.11 -8.06
N ARG A 98 -1.23 14.15 -8.59
CA ARG A 98 -1.86 15.44 -8.91
C ARG A 98 -2.99 15.28 -9.93
N GLY A 99 -2.79 14.44 -10.95
CA GLY A 99 -3.81 14.08 -11.93
C GLY A 99 -5.02 13.39 -11.28
N ILE A 100 -4.78 12.40 -10.42
CA ILE A 100 -5.84 11.69 -9.68
C ILE A 100 -6.63 12.66 -8.80
N ARG A 101 -5.96 13.56 -8.07
CA ARG A 101 -6.63 14.51 -7.18
C ARG A 101 -7.52 15.52 -7.90
N ARG A 102 -7.23 15.84 -9.17
CA ARG A 102 -8.11 16.72 -9.98
C ARG A 102 -9.48 16.10 -10.24
N THR A 103 -9.56 14.78 -10.36
CA THR A 103 -10.80 14.03 -10.62
C THR A 103 -11.40 13.43 -9.34
N ASN A 104 -10.57 13.21 -8.31
CA ASN A 104 -10.98 12.66 -7.02
C ASN A 104 -10.46 13.55 -5.88
N ARG A 105 -11.31 14.47 -5.38
CA ARG A 105 -10.94 15.45 -4.35
C ARG A 105 -10.62 14.83 -2.98
N VAL A 106 -11.04 13.58 -2.72
CA VAL A 106 -10.72 12.87 -1.47
C VAL A 106 -9.39 12.11 -1.54
N ALA A 107 -8.77 12.02 -2.72
CA ALA A 107 -7.44 11.45 -2.83
C ALA A 107 -6.41 12.25 -2.04
N ALA A 108 -5.38 11.58 -1.51
CA ALA A 108 -4.28 12.22 -0.78
C ALA A 108 -3.63 13.36 -1.59
N ALA A 109 -3.05 14.32 -0.88
CA ALA A 109 -2.34 15.43 -1.52
C ALA A 109 -1.13 14.92 -2.32
N PRO A 110 -0.72 15.59 -3.41
CA PRO A 110 0.50 15.25 -4.15
C PRO A 110 1.77 15.84 -3.52
N PHE A 111 1.64 16.71 -2.51
CA PHE A 111 2.76 17.39 -1.85
C PHE A 111 2.46 17.64 -0.37
N GLY A 112 3.52 17.92 0.41
CA GLY A 112 3.43 18.21 1.84
C GLY A 112 3.46 16.94 2.72
N GLU A 113 3.21 17.12 4.01
CA GLU A 113 3.25 16.04 5.01
C GLU A 113 2.19 14.96 4.76
N ASN A 114 1.03 15.38 4.27
CA ASN A 114 -0.09 14.48 3.93
C ASN A 114 -0.08 14.04 2.46
N ALA A 115 1.08 14.08 1.81
CA ALA A 115 1.21 13.58 0.46
C ALA A 115 1.02 12.06 0.41
N SER A 116 0.60 11.54 -0.74
CA SER A 116 0.35 10.11 -0.91
C SER A 116 1.60 9.28 -0.62
N SER A 117 1.51 8.34 0.31
CA SER A 117 2.60 7.41 0.65
C SER A 117 2.94 6.43 -0.50
N HIS A 118 2.04 6.27 -1.48
CA HIS A 118 2.33 5.55 -2.72
C HIS A 118 3.52 6.13 -3.50
N GLU A 119 3.82 7.41 -3.32
CA GLU A 119 4.95 8.07 -3.96
C GLU A 119 6.33 7.59 -3.46
N ARG A 120 6.33 6.71 -2.45
CA ARG A 120 7.54 6.09 -1.88
C ARG A 120 7.71 4.63 -2.26
N GLY A 121 6.71 4.04 -2.95
CA GLY A 121 6.74 2.66 -3.42
C GLY A 121 6.55 1.59 -2.35
N CYS A 122 6.34 1.97 -1.08
CA CYS A 122 6.12 1.03 0.02
C CYS A 122 4.63 0.76 0.32
N THR A 123 3.71 1.39 -0.39
CA THR A 123 2.28 1.34 -0.10
C THR A 123 1.51 0.63 -1.21
N LEU A 124 0.57 -0.23 -0.80
CA LEU A 124 -0.28 -1.04 -1.66
C LEU A 124 -1.75 -0.89 -1.23
N ASP A 125 -2.66 -0.81 -2.20
CA ASP A 125 -4.09 -0.84 -1.96
C ASP A 125 -4.63 -2.25 -2.30
N PHE A 126 -5.12 -2.96 -1.30
CA PHE A 126 -5.77 -4.26 -1.47
C PHE A 126 -7.28 -4.09 -1.61
N SER A 127 -7.85 -4.64 -2.68
CA SER A 127 -9.27 -4.56 -3.00
C SER A 127 -10.15 -5.14 -1.90
N LYS A 128 -11.28 -4.49 -1.62
CA LYS A 128 -12.34 -5.01 -0.73
C LYS A 128 -13.45 -5.74 -1.48
N LYS A 129 -13.26 -6.02 -2.77
CA LYS A 129 -14.21 -6.80 -3.58
C LYS A 129 -14.08 -8.29 -3.24
N MET A 130 -14.70 -8.69 -2.15
CA MET A 130 -14.64 -10.06 -1.62
C MET A 130 -15.87 -10.39 -0.76
N SER A 131 -16.06 -11.66 -0.42
CA SER A 131 -17.12 -12.10 0.49
C SER A 131 -16.89 -11.61 1.93
N ARG A 132 -17.93 -11.63 2.76
CA ARG A 132 -17.83 -11.26 4.18
C ARG A 132 -16.82 -12.12 4.94
N GLY A 133 -16.76 -13.42 4.65
CA GLY A 133 -15.81 -14.34 5.29
C GLY A 133 -14.35 -13.97 4.94
N GLN A 134 -14.09 -13.73 3.66
CA GLN A 134 -12.80 -13.28 3.16
C GLN A 134 -12.36 -11.94 3.77
N HIS A 135 -13.29 -10.98 3.83
CA HIS A 135 -13.04 -9.68 4.46
C HIS A 135 -12.67 -9.84 5.94
N ARG A 136 -13.42 -10.66 6.70
CA ARG A 136 -13.13 -10.93 8.11
C ARG A 136 -11.74 -11.55 8.31
N TRP A 137 -11.39 -12.52 7.48
CA TRP A 137 -10.06 -13.12 7.51
C TRP A 137 -8.96 -12.08 7.29
N LEU A 138 -9.12 -11.25 6.24
CA LEU A 138 -8.15 -10.21 5.90
C LEU A 138 -7.99 -9.19 7.04
N VAL A 139 -9.09 -8.73 7.63
CA VAL A 139 -9.07 -7.80 8.77
C VAL A 139 -8.25 -8.38 9.93
N VAL A 140 -8.49 -9.64 10.32
CA VAL A 140 -7.74 -10.30 11.40
C VAL A 140 -6.25 -10.38 11.06
N ARG A 141 -5.91 -10.71 9.81
CA ARG A 141 -4.52 -10.83 9.38
C ARG A 141 -3.81 -9.47 9.36
N LEU A 142 -4.48 -8.42 8.89
CA LEU A 142 -3.94 -7.05 8.90
C LEU A 142 -3.77 -6.52 10.34
N LEU A 143 -4.69 -6.83 11.25
CA LEU A 143 -4.56 -6.51 12.68
C LEU A 143 -3.29 -7.14 13.27
N TYR A 144 -3.04 -8.41 12.96
CA TYR A 144 -1.83 -9.10 13.40
C TYR A 144 -0.56 -8.39 12.90
N TYR A 145 -0.47 -8.10 11.58
CA TYR A 145 0.70 -7.45 11.01
C TYR A 145 0.91 -6.03 11.53
N ARG A 146 -0.19 -5.29 11.79
CA ARG A 146 -0.12 -3.98 12.45
C ARG A 146 0.39 -4.10 13.88
N ALA A 147 -0.10 -5.07 14.64
CA ALA A 147 0.29 -5.27 16.04
C ALA A 147 1.78 -5.59 16.20
N ILE A 148 2.39 -6.30 15.23
CA ILE A 148 3.82 -6.58 15.22
C ILE A 148 4.65 -5.50 14.51
N GLY A 149 4.07 -4.32 14.24
CA GLY A 149 4.77 -3.17 13.66
C GLY A 149 5.20 -3.32 12.19
N ARG A 150 4.72 -4.36 11.49
CA ARG A 150 5.14 -4.63 10.10
C ARG A 150 4.46 -3.77 9.06
N ILE A 151 3.28 -3.23 9.37
CA ILE A 151 2.49 -2.38 8.48
C ILE A 151 1.81 -1.26 9.24
N LEU A 152 1.54 -0.15 8.53
CA LEU A 152 0.46 0.77 8.84
C LEU A 152 -0.69 0.48 7.89
N VAL A 153 -1.93 0.61 8.36
CA VAL A 153 -3.10 0.28 7.54
C VAL A 153 -4.24 1.25 7.82
N ILE A 154 -4.85 1.71 6.72
CA ILE A 154 -6.05 2.56 6.71
C ILE A 154 -7.12 1.85 5.89
N GLU A 155 -8.33 1.72 6.44
CA GLU A 155 -9.44 1.21 5.66
C GLU A 155 -10.14 2.35 4.92
N GLU A 156 -10.05 2.31 3.61
CA GLU A 156 -10.77 3.19 2.70
C GLU A 156 -12.09 2.55 2.23
N ARG A 157 -12.89 3.31 1.48
CA ARG A 157 -14.18 2.85 0.97
C ARG A 157 -14.06 1.58 0.13
N ALA A 158 -13.06 1.50 -0.75
CA ALA A 158 -12.92 0.43 -1.74
C ALA A 158 -11.76 -0.53 -1.47
N CYS A 159 -10.80 -0.16 -0.63
CA CYS A 159 -9.57 -0.90 -0.40
C CYS A 159 -9.10 -0.80 1.06
N PHE A 160 -8.14 -1.67 1.40
CA PHE A 160 -7.22 -1.47 2.51
C PHE A 160 -5.95 -0.85 1.97
N HIS A 161 -5.67 0.38 2.38
CA HIS A 161 -4.43 1.10 2.11
C HIS A 161 -3.38 0.65 3.12
N VAL A 162 -2.32 0.02 2.65
CA VAL A 162 -1.33 -0.66 3.50
C VAL A 162 0.07 -0.17 3.18
N ALA A 163 0.68 0.59 4.09
CA ALA A 163 2.09 0.93 4.04
C ALA A 163 2.90 -0.18 4.70
N VAL A 164 3.81 -0.79 3.93
CA VAL A 164 4.65 -1.91 4.38
C VAL A 164 5.96 -1.37 4.92
N LEU A 165 6.28 -1.75 6.15
CA LEU A 165 7.52 -1.40 6.83
C LEU A 165 8.44 -2.63 6.84
N PRO A 166 9.75 -2.48 6.65
CA PRO A 166 10.68 -3.59 6.87
C PRO A 166 10.57 -4.05 8.32
N LYS A 167 10.86 -5.33 8.56
CA LYS A 167 11.10 -5.80 9.91
C LYS A 167 12.24 -4.96 10.48
N GLU A 168 12.05 -4.34 11.63
CA GLU A 168 13.19 -3.89 12.41
C GLU A 168 14.08 -5.12 12.65
N ASN A 169 15.32 -5.05 12.20
CA ASN A 169 16.32 -6.03 12.60
C ASN A 169 16.52 -5.83 14.11
N VAL A 170 15.87 -6.67 14.90
CA VAL A 170 16.02 -6.71 16.36
C VAL A 170 17.42 -7.27 16.75
N ASP A 171 18.29 -7.48 15.76
CA ASP A 171 19.66 -7.91 15.94
C ASP A 171 20.63 -6.75 15.63
N ARG A 172 20.75 -5.82 16.59
CA ARG A 172 21.95 -5.01 16.79
C ARG A 172 22.24 -4.81 18.27
#